data_48a40d2f18e29c0aba9f30c74f787397
#
_entry.id   48a40d2f18e29c0aba9f30c74f787397
#
_cell.length_a   1.000
_cell.length_b   1.000
_cell.length_c   1.000
_cell.angle_alpha   90.00
_cell.angle_beta   90.00
_cell.angle_gamma   90.00
#
_symmetry.space_group_name_H-M   'P 1'
#
loop_
_entity.id
_entity.type
_entity.pdbx_description
1 polymer ?
#
loop_
_entity_poly.entity_id
_entity_poly.type
_entity_poly.pdbx_seq_one_letter_code
_entity_poly.pdbx_strand_id
1 'polypeptide(L)'
;IFRVPWIDDNGEIQVNRGFRVQFNSALGPYKGGLRFHPSVNLGIIKFLGFEQIFKNSLTGLPIGGGKGGSDFDPKGKSEVEVMRFCQSFMTELHRHIGEYRDVPAGDIGVGGREIGFLFGQYRRLTTQHESGVLTGKGLTWGGSLVRTEATGFGTVYLTNEMMKTHGESFDGAKVIVSGSGNVAIYAAAKAQELGATVVAMSDSSGYITTPNGVDIELLKDVKETRRARISTYAEEAGNGVEFHKGGNIWEVQADVALPCATQNELDGDSAKKLVDGGVRYVAEGANMPSTPEAVHVFQESKINFAPGKAANAGGVATSALEMQQNASRDSWSFDYTDDRLHAIMSNIFKNIDSTAKEYDREGDYVAGANIAGFKKVADAMLAQGVI
;
A
#
# COMPACT_ATOMS: atom_id res chain seq x y z
N ILE A 1 0.05 2.55 -24.96
CA ILE A 1 -0.44 3.93 -24.81
C ILE A 1 -1.66 4.08 -25.68
N PHE A 2 -2.73 4.66 -25.16
CA PHE A 2 -3.98 4.82 -25.88
C PHE A 2 -4.66 6.16 -25.53
N ARG A 3 -5.55 6.60 -26.41
CA ARG A 3 -6.37 7.80 -26.22
C ARG A 3 -7.62 7.42 -25.45
N VAL A 4 -8.05 8.32 -24.54
CA VAL A 4 -9.25 8.18 -23.74
C VAL A 4 -10.14 9.40 -23.99
N PRO A 5 -10.96 9.40 -25.05
CA PRO A 5 -11.92 10.47 -25.31
C PRO A 5 -13.16 10.28 -24.45
N TRP A 6 -13.65 11.36 -23.83
CA TRP A 6 -14.88 11.34 -23.02
C TRP A 6 -15.58 12.70 -23.09
N ILE A 7 -16.82 12.76 -22.67
CA ILE A 7 -17.62 13.99 -22.70
C ILE A 7 -17.85 14.46 -21.28
N ASP A 8 -17.56 15.72 -20.98
CA ASP A 8 -17.80 16.33 -19.69
C ASP A 8 -19.29 16.73 -19.49
N ASP A 9 -19.61 17.27 -18.34
CA ASP A 9 -21.00 17.64 -18.02
C ASP A 9 -21.48 18.88 -18.79
N ASN A 10 -20.59 19.62 -19.44
CA ASN A 10 -20.93 20.72 -20.34
C ASN A 10 -21.16 20.25 -21.79
N GLY A 11 -20.96 18.96 -22.07
CA GLY A 11 -21.06 18.42 -23.43
C GLY A 11 -19.78 18.56 -24.25
N GLU A 12 -18.69 19.01 -23.66
CA GLU A 12 -17.41 19.21 -24.34
C GLU A 12 -16.57 17.94 -24.39
N ILE A 13 -15.89 17.74 -25.53
CA ILE A 13 -15.02 16.58 -25.73
C ILE A 13 -13.70 16.79 -25.00
N GLN A 14 -13.38 15.89 -24.09
CA GLN A 14 -12.12 15.81 -23.37
C GLN A 14 -11.31 14.62 -23.89
N VAL A 15 -9.98 14.73 -23.91
CA VAL A 15 -9.08 13.64 -24.32
C VAL A 15 -7.92 13.51 -23.35
N ASN A 16 -7.84 12.38 -22.71
CA ASN A 16 -6.72 12.00 -21.84
C ASN A 16 -5.86 10.90 -22.50
N ARG A 17 -4.70 10.65 -21.94
CA ARG A 17 -3.83 9.53 -22.32
C ARG A 17 -3.94 8.42 -21.29
N GLY A 18 -4.17 7.21 -21.77
CA GLY A 18 -4.12 5.99 -20.99
C GLY A 18 -2.80 5.25 -21.18
N PHE A 19 -2.33 4.63 -20.10
CA PHE A 19 -1.09 3.85 -20.08
C PHE A 19 -1.32 2.52 -19.37
N ARG A 20 -0.74 1.43 -19.92
CA ARG A 20 -0.54 0.15 -19.23
C ARG A 20 0.82 -0.41 -19.60
N VAL A 21 1.66 -0.60 -18.59
CA VAL A 21 2.97 -1.24 -18.72
C VAL A 21 2.87 -2.65 -18.14
N GLN A 22 3.04 -3.62 -19.00
CA GLN A 22 3.18 -5.04 -18.70
C GLN A 22 4.68 -5.32 -18.63
N PHE A 23 5.24 -5.28 -17.41
CA PHE A 23 6.69 -5.19 -17.25
C PHE A 23 7.36 -6.56 -17.19
N ASN A 24 6.87 -7.46 -16.33
CA ASN A 24 7.42 -8.81 -16.19
C ASN A 24 6.34 -9.79 -15.73
N SER A 25 6.26 -10.95 -16.35
CA SER A 25 5.29 -12.02 -16.06
C SER A 25 5.93 -13.36 -15.73
N ALA A 26 7.24 -13.39 -15.46
CA ALA A 26 7.95 -14.65 -15.17
C ALA A 26 7.39 -15.41 -13.96
N LEU A 27 6.81 -14.71 -12.99
CA LEU A 27 6.19 -15.32 -11.79
C LEU A 27 4.68 -15.52 -11.90
N GLY A 28 4.02 -14.93 -12.88
CA GLY A 28 2.58 -15.01 -13.05
C GLY A 28 2.00 -13.82 -13.82
N PRO A 29 0.66 -13.68 -13.90
CA PRO A 29 0.00 -12.58 -14.60
C PRO A 29 0.54 -11.22 -14.15
N TYR A 30 0.62 -10.26 -15.08
CA TYR A 30 0.98 -8.89 -14.72
C TYR A 30 0.01 -8.36 -13.67
N LYS A 31 0.52 -7.75 -12.60
CA LYS A 31 -0.29 -7.26 -11.49
C LYS A 31 0.18 -5.90 -11.03
N GLY A 32 -0.74 -4.96 -10.91
CA GLY A 32 -0.45 -3.65 -10.34
C GLY A 32 -1.56 -2.63 -10.62
N GLY A 33 -1.55 -1.56 -9.81
CA GLY A 33 -2.62 -0.56 -9.79
C GLY A 33 -2.72 0.32 -11.03
N LEU A 34 -3.87 0.96 -11.16
CA LEU A 34 -4.13 2.07 -12.08
C LEU A 34 -4.10 3.38 -11.28
N ARG A 35 -3.37 4.38 -11.75
CA ARG A 35 -3.29 5.72 -11.14
C ARG A 35 -3.96 6.74 -12.04
N PHE A 36 -4.94 7.49 -11.50
CA PHE A 36 -5.53 8.64 -12.18
C PHE A 36 -5.09 9.93 -11.48
N HIS A 37 -4.16 10.63 -12.11
CA HIS A 37 -3.59 11.86 -11.57
C HIS A 37 -2.94 12.68 -12.71
N PRO A 38 -3.04 14.03 -12.68
CA PRO A 38 -2.50 14.88 -13.76
C PRO A 38 -1.00 14.70 -14.03
N SER A 39 -0.23 14.27 -13.03
CA SER A 39 1.21 14.03 -13.19
C SER A 39 1.56 12.74 -13.92
N VAL A 40 0.59 11.87 -14.18
CA VAL A 40 0.84 10.56 -14.80
C VAL A 40 1.38 10.72 -16.22
N ASN A 41 2.51 10.08 -16.44
CA ASN A 41 3.15 9.97 -17.75
C ASN A 41 3.82 8.61 -17.90
N LEU A 42 4.30 8.29 -19.09
CA LEU A 42 4.90 6.98 -19.38
C LEU A 42 6.12 6.67 -18.48
N GLY A 43 6.96 7.67 -18.17
CA GLY A 43 8.14 7.51 -17.32
C GLY A 43 7.76 7.07 -15.91
N ILE A 44 6.78 7.75 -15.31
CA ILE A 44 6.25 7.40 -13.98
C ILE A 44 5.65 6.00 -13.98
N ILE A 45 4.85 5.65 -14.98
CA ILE A 45 4.22 4.31 -15.06
C ILE A 45 5.26 3.21 -15.26
N LYS A 46 6.30 3.43 -16.05
CA LYS A 46 7.42 2.49 -16.19
C LYS A 46 8.16 2.28 -14.87
N PHE A 47 8.51 3.37 -14.17
CA PHE A 47 9.18 3.30 -12.87
C PHE A 47 8.35 2.52 -11.84
N LEU A 48 7.07 2.87 -11.71
CA LEU A 48 6.16 2.17 -10.79
C LEU A 48 5.94 0.70 -11.18
N GLY A 49 5.92 0.39 -12.47
CA GLY A 49 5.83 -0.99 -12.96
C GLY A 49 7.08 -1.80 -12.64
N PHE A 50 8.25 -1.19 -12.74
CA PHE A 50 9.52 -1.80 -12.36
C PHE A 50 9.57 -2.12 -10.86
N GLU A 51 9.24 -1.16 -10.00
CA GLU A 51 9.17 -1.41 -8.55
C GLU A 51 8.16 -2.49 -8.19
N GLN A 52 7.04 -2.54 -8.91
CA GLN A 52 5.97 -3.51 -8.66
C GLN A 52 6.45 -4.96 -8.86
N ILE A 53 7.41 -5.21 -9.75
CA ILE A 53 7.98 -6.55 -9.97
C ILE A 53 8.56 -7.10 -8.65
N PHE A 54 9.43 -6.32 -8.01
CA PHE A 54 10.14 -6.76 -6.79
C PHE A 54 9.19 -6.83 -5.60
N LYS A 55 8.30 -5.89 -5.46
CA LYS A 55 7.27 -5.90 -4.42
C LYS A 55 6.40 -7.18 -4.52
N ASN A 56 5.94 -7.51 -5.72
CA ASN A 56 5.09 -8.67 -5.95
C ASN A 56 5.86 -9.99 -5.73
N SER A 57 7.12 -10.06 -6.16
CA SER A 57 7.95 -11.26 -5.99
C SER A 57 8.18 -11.61 -4.51
N LEU A 58 8.32 -10.61 -3.64
CA LEU A 58 8.48 -10.81 -2.20
C LEU A 58 7.27 -11.48 -1.55
N THR A 59 6.07 -11.29 -2.07
CA THR A 59 4.86 -11.92 -1.51
C THR A 59 4.87 -13.46 -1.59
N GLY A 60 5.71 -14.04 -2.43
CA GLY A 60 5.70 -15.48 -2.69
C GLY A 60 4.56 -15.96 -3.57
N LEU A 61 3.62 -15.08 -3.93
CA LEU A 61 2.44 -15.41 -4.72
C LEU A 61 2.74 -15.39 -6.23
N PRO A 62 1.96 -16.15 -7.05
CA PRO A 62 2.20 -16.28 -8.48
C PRO A 62 1.65 -15.05 -9.25
N ILE A 63 2.27 -13.90 -9.05
CA ILE A 63 1.92 -12.64 -9.71
C ILE A 63 3.18 -11.93 -10.24
N GLY A 64 3.09 -11.42 -11.44
CA GLY A 64 4.11 -10.60 -12.08
C GLY A 64 3.97 -9.12 -11.74
N GLY A 65 4.65 -8.26 -12.49
CA GLY A 65 4.64 -6.81 -12.28
C GLY A 65 4.09 -6.03 -13.47
N GLY A 66 3.16 -5.15 -13.21
CA GLY A 66 2.60 -4.21 -14.17
C GLY A 66 2.10 -2.95 -13.48
N LYS A 67 1.88 -1.90 -14.26
CA LYS A 67 1.33 -0.63 -13.77
C LYS A 67 0.59 0.09 -14.88
N GLY A 68 -0.43 0.87 -14.52
CA GLY A 68 -1.15 1.67 -15.50
C GLY A 68 -1.69 2.95 -14.91
N GLY A 69 -2.39 3.70 -15.73
CA GLY A 69 -3.04 4.92 -15.29
C GLY A 69 -3.32 5.90 -16.43
N SER A 70 -3.68 7.12 -16.04
CA SER A 70 -3.98 8.21 -16.94
C SER A 70 -3.65 9.56 -16.31
N ASP A 71 -3.38 10.56 -17.14
CA ASP A 71 -3.27 11.97 -16.75
C ASP A 71 -4.63 12.62 -16.40
N PHE A 72 -5.69 11.84 -16.30
CA PHE A 72 -7.01 12.26 -15.83
C PHE A 72 -6.97 12.63 -14.34
N ASP A 73 -7.56 13.78 -13.99
CA ASP A 73 -7.75 14.19 -12.60
C ASP A 73 -9.20 13.93 -12.16
N PRO A 74 -9.47 12.98 -11.28
CA PRO A 74 -10.83 12.71 -10.78
C PRO A 74 -11.31 13.77 -9.76
N LYS A 75 -10.41 14.65 -9.25
CA LYS A 75 -10.79 15.67 -8.28
C LYS A 75 -11.69 16.71 -8.92
N GLY A 76 -12.80 17.03 -8.26
CA GLY A 76 -13.74 18.03 -8.75
C GLY A 76 -14.60 17.60 -9.94
N LYS A 77 -14.47 16.35 -10.37
CA LYS A 77 -15.33 15.75 -11.41
C LYS A 77 -16.59 15.15 -10.80
N SER A 78 -17.69 15.25 -11.53
CA SER A 78 -18.94 14.58 -11.16
C SER A 78 -18.77 13.06 -11.23
N GLU A 79 -19.64 12.34 -10.54
CA GLU A 79 -19.66 10.89 -10.59
C GLU A 79 -19.89 10.37 -12.01
N VAL A 80 -20.73 11.06 -12.77
CA VAL A 80 -21.05 10.72 -14.17
C VAL A 80 -19.85 10.97 -15.09
N GLU A 81 -19.09 12.05 -14.89
CA GLU A 81 -17.87 12.32 -15.63
C GLU A 81 -16.82 11.23 -15.37
N VAL A 82 -16.60 10.85 -14.08
CA VAL A 82 -15.68 9.76 -13.72
C VAL A 82 -16.12 8.44 -14.34
N MET A 83 -17.42 8.15 -14.34
CA MET A 83 -17.96 6.95 -14.98
C MET A 83 -17.70 6.94 -16.49
N ARG A 84 -17.99 8.04 -17.20
CA ARG A 84 -17.74 8.15 -18.66
C ARG A 84 -16.27 7.97 -18.99
N PHE A 85 -15.39 8.61 -18.19
CA PHE A 85 -13.95 8.45 -18.34
C PHE A 85 -13.53 6.97 -18.14
N CYS A 86 -13.95 6.32 -17.05
CA CYS A 86 -13.63 4.92 -16.78
C CYS A 86 -14.13 3.98 -17.88
N GLN A 87 -15.31 4.23 -18.41
CA GLN A 87 -15.87 3.44 -19.53
C GLN A 87 -15.04 3.58 -20.79
N SER A 88 -14.63 4.81 -21.14
CA SER A 88 -13.76 5.06 -22.30
C SER A 88 -12.38 4.44 -22.09
N PHE A 89 -11.77 4.60 -20.89
CA PHE A 89 -10.49 4.00 -20.56
C PHE A 89 -10.53 2.47 -20.69
N MET A 90 -11.56 1.82 -20.17
CA MET A 90 -11.70 0.37 -20.25
C MET A 90 -11.98 -0.11 -21.69
N THR A 91 -12.62 0.69 -22.52
CA THR A 91 -12.85 0.37 -23.93
C THR A 91 -11.58 0.08 -24.71
N GLU A 92 -10.48 0.74 -24.34
CA GLU A 92 -9.16 0.43 -24.91
C GLU A 92 -8.40 -0.63 -24.10
N LEU A 93 -8.45 -0.54 -22.78
CA LEU A 93 -7.68 -1.41 -21.91
C LEU A 93 -8.12 -2.90 -21.97
N HIS A 94 -9.43 -3.20 -22.16
CA HIS A 94 -9.95 -4.56 -22.08
C HIS A 94 -9.26 -5.57 -23.01
N ARG A 95 -8.69 -5.10 -24.12
CA ARG A 95 -7.97 -5.96 -25.09
C ARG A 95 -6.67 -6.51 -24.56
N HIS A 96 -6.14 -5.91 -23.49
CA HIS A 96 -4.80 -6.17 -22.96
C HIS A 96 -4.81 -6.85 -21.60
N ILE A 97 -5.97 -6.93 -20.93
CA ILE A 97 -6.13 -7.47 -19.58
C ILE A 97 -6.94 -8.78 -19.58
N GLY A 98 -6.97 -9.45 -18.44
CA GLY A 98 -7.68 -10.71 -18.22
C GLY A 98 -7.12 -11.41 -17.00
N GLU A 99 -7.89 -12.28 -16.34
CA GLU A 99 -7.50 -12.90 -15.06
C GLU A 99 -6.21 -13.72 -15.14
N TYR A 100 -5.87 -14.24 -16.32
CA TYR A 100 -4.62 -15.01 -16.55
C TYR A 100 -3.53 -14.24 -17.30
N ARG A 101 -3.77 -12.98 -17.66
CA ARG A 101 -2.83 -12.16 -18.42
C ARG A 101 -2.33 -10.98 -17.61
N ASP A 102 -3.24 -10.11 -17.21
CA ASP A 102 -2.93 -8.84 -16.55
C ASP A 102 -4.13 -8.41 -15.70
N VAL A 103 -3.91 -8.24 -14.40
CA VAL A 103 -4.96 -7.95 -13.42
C VAL A 103 -4.69 -6.59 -12.77
N PRO A 104 -5.29 -5.50 -13.28
CA PRO A 104 -5.20 -4.19 -12.64
C PRO A 104 -5.89 -4.13 -11.28
N ALA A 105 -5.48 -3.15 -10.48
CA ALA A 105 -6.04 -2.83 -9.17
C ALA A 105 -6.22 -1.32 -9.01
N GLY A 106 -6.68 -0.86 -7.85
CA GLY A 106 -6.69 0.55 -7.47
C GLY A 106 -5.31 1.09 -7.10
N ASP A 107 -5.15 2.40 -7.21
CA ASP A 107 -4.03 3.21 -6.77
C ASP A 107 -4.52 4.67 -6.59
N ILE A 108 -3.66 5.67 -6.50
CA ILE A 108 -4.07 7.09 -6.39
C ILE A 108 -5.10 7.45 -7.45
N GLY A 109 -6.22 8.00 -7.01
CA GLY A 109 -7.34 8.40 -7.89
C GLY A 109 -8.19 7.23 -8.43
N VAL A 110 -7.94 6.00 -8.00
CA VAL A 110 -8.70 4.81 -8.39
C VAL A 110 -9.05 4.00 -7.15
N GLY A 111 -10.24 4.18 -6.65
CA GLY A 111 -10.81 3.43 -5.53
C GLY A 111 -11.87 2.43 -5.99
N GLY A 112 -12.68 1.93 -5.04
CA GLY A 112 -13.74 0.96 -5.32
C GLY A 112 -14.79 1.46 -6.32
N ARG A 113 -15.07 2.77 -6.33
CA ARG A 113 -15.96 3.41 -7.30
C ARG A 113 -15.44 3.25 -8.74
N GLU A 114 -14.21 3.66 -8.99
CA GLU A 114 -13.57 3.59 -10.29
C GLU A 114 -13.42 2.13 -10.74
N ILE A 115 -13.02 1.24 -9.84
CA ILE A 115 -12.95 -0.21 -10.10
C ILE A 115 -14.32 -0.74 -10.51
N GLY A 116 -15.40 -0.28 -9.87
CA GLY A 116 -16.77 -0.63 -10.24
C GLY A 116 -17.13 -0.22 -11.67
N PHE A 117 -16.85 1.03 -12.05
CA PHE A 117 -17.11 1.53 -13.40
C PHE A 117 -16.27 0.80 -14.47
N LEU A 118 -14.99 0.53 -14.16
CA LEU A 118 -14.10 -0.24 -15.04
C LEU A 118 -14.59 -1.68 -15.21
N PHE A 119 -14.97 -2.36 -14.14
CA PHE A 119 -15.47 -3.73 -14.18
C PHE A 119 -16.79 -3.84 -14.94
N GLY A 120 -17.72 -2.90 -14.70
CA GLY A 120 -18.99 -2.85 -15.41
C GLY A 120 -18.82 -2.71 -16.92
N GLN A 121 -17.89 -1.85 -17.36
CA GLN A 121 -17.59 -1.67 -18.78
C GLN A 121 -16.88 -2.89 -19.37
N TYR A 122 -15.94 -3.52 -18.66
CA TYR A 122 -15.30 -4.76 -19.10
C TYR A 122 -16.34 -5.84 -19.40
N ARG A 123 -17.29 -6.06 -18.49
CA ARG A 123 -18.38 -7.02 -18.68
C ARG A 123 -19.24 -6.72 -19.90
N ARG A 124 -19.53 -5.45 -20.17
CA ARG A 124 -20.30 -5.03 -21.37
C ARG A 124 -19.57 -5.34 -22.66
N LEU A 125 -18.23 -5.21 -22.68
CA LEU A 125 -17.42 -5.43 -23.87
C LEU A 125 -17.15 -6.91 -24.13
N THR A 126 -16.89 -7.68 -23.08
CA THR A 126 -16.50 -9.10 -23.20
C THR A 126 -17.68 -10.06 -23.13
N THR A 127 -18.84 -9.59 -22.62
CA THR A 127 -20.05 -10.42 -22.35
C THR A 127 -19.79 -11.59 -21.38
N GLN A 128 -18.70 -11.54 -20.61
CA GLN A 128 -18.28 -12.56 -19.65
C GLN A 128 -18.27 -11.99 -18.22
N HIS A 129 -18.54 -12.84 -17.24
CA HIS A 129 -18.36 -12.51 -15.83
C HIS A 129 -17.02 -13.06 -15.35
N GLU A 130 -15.93 -12.40 -15.73
CA GLU A 130 -14.56 -12.72 -15.35
C GLU A 130 -14.22 -11.95 -14.09
N SER A 131 -14.54 -12.54 -12.92
CA SER A 131 -14.41 -11.86 -11.63
C SER A 131 -12.94 -11.57 -11.26
N GLY A 132 -12.01 -12.36 -11.77
CA GLY A 132 -10.57 -12.20 -11.52
C GLY A 132 -9.87 -11.12 -12.33
N VAL A 133 -10.56 -10.44 -13.27
CA VAL A 133 -9.91 -9.46 -14.18
C VAL A 133 -9.41 -8.19 -13.49
N LEU A 134 -10.01 -7.82 -12.37
CA LEU A 134 -9.66 -6.63 -11.56
C LEU A 134 -9.71 -7.00 -10.07
N THR A 135 -8.88 -6.35 -9.25
CA THR A 135 -8.97 -6.45 -7.79
C THR A 135 -9.30 -5.09 -7.15
N GLY A 136 -9.77 -5.14 -5.89
CA GLY A 136 -10.33 -3.97 -5.21
C GLY A 136 -11.82 -3.81 -5.46
N LYS A 137 -12.49 -4.89 -5.81
CA LYS A 137 -13.94 -4.95 -6.04
C LYS A 137 -14.73 -4.82 -4.73
N GLY A 138 -15.99 -4.42 -4.84
CA GLY A 138 -16.93 -4.47 -3.72
C GLY A 138 -17.25 -5.90 -3.30
N LEU A 139 -17.53 -6.10 -2.03
CA LEU A 139 -17.78 -7.44 -1.45
C LEU A 139 -18.93 -8.19 -2.13
N THR A 140 -19.95 -7.49 -2.59
CA THR A 140 -21.14 -8.09 -3.23
C THR A 140 -20.89 -8.60 -4.66
N TRP A 141 -19.72 -8.30 -5.24
CA TRP A 141 -19.39 -8.67 -6.63
C TRP A 141 -17.94 -9.13 -6.81
N GLY A 142 -17.42 -9.88 -5.83
CA GLY A 142 -16.17 -10.61 -5.91
C GLY A 142 -14.99 -9.97 -5.20
N GLY A 143 -15.22 -8.95 -4.35
CA GLY A 143 -14.21 -8.37 -3.48
C GLY A 143 -13.84 -9.28 -2.32
N SER A 144 -12.72 -9.01 -1.69
CA SER A 144 -12.19 -9.74 -0.52
C SER A 144 -12.29 -8.90 0.74
N LEU A 145 -12.64 -9.53 1.85
CA LEU A 145 -12.47 -8.97 3.19
C LEU A 145 -10.98 -8.72 3.47
N VAL A 146 -10.68 -7.94 4.48
CA VAL A 146 -9.30 -7.52 4.86
C VAL A 146 -8.62 -6.61 3.82
N ARG A 147 -9.18 -6.40 2.62
CA ARG A 147 -8.51 -5.60 1.57
C ARG A 147 -8.27 -4.15 2.00
N THR A 148 -9.19 -3.58 2.76
CA THR A 148 -9.10 -2.21 3.29
C THR A 148 -8.00 -2.10 4.33
N GLU A 149 -7.92 -3.07 5.22
CA GLU A 149 -7.00 -3.15 6.36
C GLU A 149 -5.58 -3.56 5.95
N ALA A 150 -5.47 -4.31 4.86
CA ALA A 150 -4.33 -5.14 4.50
C ALA A 150 -2.97 -4.46 4.51
N THR A 151 -2.88 -3.20 4.07
CA THR A 151 -1.60 -2.50 4.04
C THR A 151 -1.14 -2.13 5.44
N GLY A 152 -2.03 -1.59 6.26
CA GLY A 152 -1.76 -1.27 7.66
C GLY A 152 -1.45 -2.51 8.48
N PHE A 153 -2.32 -3.53 8.41
CA PHE A 153 -2.13 -4.81 9.10
C PHE A 153 -0.81 -5.47 8.70
N GLY A 154 -0.55 -5.53 7.39
CA GLY A 154 0.68 -6.12 6.87
C GLY A 154 1.94 -5.43 7.36
N THR A 155 1.93 -4.09 7.43
CA THR A 155 3.04 -3.32 7.97
C THR A 155 3.32 -3.72 9.42
N VAL A 156 2.29 -3.85 10.23
CA VAL A 156 2.41 -4.25 11.64
C VAL A 156 2.86 -5.71 11.79
N TYR A 157 2.31 -6.63 11.00
CA TYR A 157 2.73 -8.04 11.02
C TYR A 157 4.21 -8.20 10.70
N LEU A 158 4.69 -7.55 9.63
CA LEU A 158 6.10 -7.60 9.27
C LEU A 158 6.98 -7.00 10.35
N THR A 159 6.58 -5.85 10.92
CA THR A 159 7.30 -5.20 12.01
C THR A 159 7.37 -6.09 13.25
N ASN A 160 6.30 -6.79 13.59
CA ASN A 160 6.26 -7.72 14.72
C ASN A 160 7.22 -8.91 14.52
N GLU A 161 7.31 -9.44 13.29
CA GLU A 161 8.31 -10.47 12.99
C GLU A 161 9.75 -9.94 13.11
N MET A 162 10.00 -8.69 12.68
CA MET A 162 11.28 -8.03 12.86
C MET A 162 11.61 -7.85 14.35
N MET A 163 10.66 -7.44 15.18
CA MET A 163 10.83 -7.31 16.64
C MET A 163 11.11 -8.65 17.30
N LYS A 164 10.45 -9.72 16.89
CA LYS A 164 10.66 -11.10 17.42
C LYS A 164 12.10 -11.59 17.25
N THR A 165 12.82 -11.17 16.20
CA THR A 165 14.24 -11.56 16.03
C THR A 165 15.14 -11.00 17.10
N HIS A 166 14.66 -9.96 17.81
CA HIS A 166 15.35 -9.34 18.96
C HIS A 166 14.70 -9.70 20.31
N GLY A 167 13.78 -10.66 20.34
CA GLY A 167 13.05 -11.06 21.55
C GLY A 167 12.02 -10.04 22.04
N GLU A 168 11.57 -9.15 21.17
CA GLU A 168 10.63 -8.07 21.46
C GLU A 168 9.31 -8.25 20.69
N SER A 169 8.29 -7.48 21.05
CA SER A 169 6.98 -7.47 20.42
C SER A 169 6.31 -6.11 20.55
N PHE A 170 5.14 -5.95 19.96
CA PHE A 170 4.32 -4.75 20.15
C PHE A 170 3.75 -4.62 21.58
N ASP A 171 3.69 -5.70 22.36
CA ASP A 171 3.14 -5.65 23.72
C ASP A 171 3.94 -4.69 24.61
N GLY A 172 3.27 -3.63 25.07
CA GLY A 172 3.86 -2.54 25.84
C GLY A 172 4.68 -1.53 25.06
N ALA A 173 4.89 -1.71 23.75
CA ALA A 173 5.66 -0.78 22.91
C ALA A 173 4.91 0.53 22.66
N LYS A 174 5.64 1.64 22.59
CA LYS A 174 5.14 2.95 22.13
C LYS A 174 5.35 3.09 20.65
N VAL A 175 4.29 3.48 19.92
CA VAL A 175 4.29 3.54 18.45
C VAL A 175 3.91 4.93 17.96
N ILE A 176 4.69 5.47 17.02
CA ILE A 176 4.32 6.64 16.21
C ILE A 176 3.80 6.15 14.87
N VAL A 177 2.66 6.68 14.43
CA VAL A 177 2.11 6.42 13.10
C VAL A 177 1.90 7.74 12.38
N SER A 178 2.64 8.01 11.30
CA SER A 178 2.36 9.21 10.51
C SER A 178 1.14 9.01 9.60
N GLY A 179 0.43 10.09 9.35
CA GLY A 179 -0.81 10.04 8.60
C GLY A 179 -2.03 9.70 9.46
N SER A 180 -3.18 9.81 8.83
CA SER A 180 -4.50 9.44 9.37
C SER A 180 -5.43 8.99 8.23
N GLY A 181 -4.84 8.49 7.15
CA GLY A 181 -5.55 7.80 6.07
C GLY A 181 -5.66 6.30 6.35
N ASN A 182 -6.16 5.57 5.36
CA ASN A 182 -6.45 4.14 5.46
C ASN A 182 -5.27 3.33 6.05
N VAL A 183 -4.06 3.46 5.51
CA VAL A 183 -2.89 2.71 5.99
C VAL A 183 -2.59 3.00 7.46
N ALA A 184 -2.60 4.28 7.83
CA ALA A 184 -2.27 4.73 9.18
C ALA A 184 -3.33 4.28 10.22
N ILE A 185 -4.63 4.40 9.89
CA ILE A 185 -5.72 3.99 10.77
C ILE A 185 -5.61 2.49 11.09
N TYR A 186 -5.44 1.66 10.06
CA TYR A 186 -5.39 0.22 10.27
C TYR A 186 -4.04 -0.28 10.82
N ALA A 187 -2.93 0.43 10.58
CA ALA A 187 -1.68 0.17 11.28
C ALA A 187 -1.80 0.47 12.79
N ALA A 188 -2.41 1.61 13.14
CA ALA A 188 -2.67 1.96 14.54
C ALA A 188 -3.59 0.93 15.21
N ALA A 189 -4.69 0.55 14.55
CA ALA A 189 -5.63 -0.46 15.06
C ALA A 189 -4.94 -1.80 15.36
N LYS A 190 -4.19 -2.34 14.41
CA LYS A 190 -3.50 -3.62 14.56
C LYS A 190 -2.36 -3.54 15.59
N ALA A 191 -1.60 -2.45 15.63
CA ALA A 191 -0.56 -2.27 16.66
C ALA A 191 -1.15 -2.29 18.08
N GLN A 192 -2.27 -1.61 18.30
CA GLN A 192 -2.97 -1.62 19.60
C GLN A 192 -3.61 -2.99 19.91
N GLU A 193 -4.13 -3.69 18.90
CA GLU A 193 -4.60 -5.07 19.07
C GLU A 193 -3.49 -6.01 19.57
N LEU A 194 -2.23 -5.77 19.14
CA LEU A 194 -1.05 -6.51 19.58
C LEU A 194 -0.44 -5.98 20.90
N GLY A 195 -1.10 -5.08 21.60
CA GLY A 195 -0.71 -4.60 22.92
C GLY A 195 0.12 -3.31 22.93
N ALA A 196 0.33 -2.65 21.80
CA ALA A 196 1.05 -1.39 21.75
C ALA A 196 0.21 -0.20 22.21
N THR A 197 0.89 0.89 22.56
CA THR A 197 0.27 2.20 22.75
C THR A 197 0.68 3.09 21.56
N VAL A 198 -0.28 3.47 20.71
CA VAL A 198 -0.05 4.45 19.66
C VAL A 198 -0.03 5.84 20.31
N VAL A 199 1.16 6.43 20.44
CA VAL A 199 1.38 7.67 21.19
C VAL A 199 1.27 8.94 20.37
N ALA A 200 1.31 8.83 19.03
CA ALA A 200 1.12 9.97 18.14
C ALA A 200 0.62 9.53 16.76
N MET A 201 -0.22 10.37 16.16
CA MET A 201 -0.66 10.30 14.76
C MET A 201 -0.68 11.69 14.12
N SER A 202 -0.62 11.78 12.78
CA SER A 202 -0.56 13.06 12.07
C SER A 202 -1.49 13.16 10.88
N ASP A 203 -1.71 14.38 10.42
CA ASP A 203 -2.17 14.69 9.07
C ASP A 203 -1.44 15.94 8.55
N SER A 204 -1.84 16.46 7.38
CA SER A 204 -1.20 17.65 6.79
C SER A 204 -1.42 18.96 7.58
N SER A 205 -2.20 18.95 8.66
CA SER A 205 -2.40 20.12 9.53
C SER A 205 -1.51 20.13 10.78
N GLY A 206 -0.96 18.96 11.15
CA GLY A 206 -0.14 18.76 12.34
C GLY A 206 -0.23 17.34 12.86
N TYR A 207 0.08 17.15 14.14
CA TYR A 207 -0.01 15.83 14.77
C TYR A 207 -0.71 15.91 16.13
N ILE A 208 -1.18 14.78 16.59
CA ILE A 208 -1.73 14.59 17.94
C ILE A 208 -0.79 13.73 18.77
N THR A 209 -0.73 14.00 20.07
CA THR A 209 -0.17 13.09 21.06
C THR A 209 -1.29 12.42 21.87
N THR A 210 -1.18 11.13 22.05
CA THR A 210 -2.21 10.28 22.66
C THR A 210 -1.57 9.37 23.73
N PRO A 211 -1.36 9.86 24.95
CA PRO A 211 -0.57 9.16 25.96
C PRO A 211 -1.14 7.80 26.37
N ASN A 212 -2.44 7.60 26.19
CA ASN A 212 -3.16 6.37 26.53
C ASN A 212 -3.58 5.55 25.27
N GLY A 213 -3.01 5.85 24.11
CA GLY A 213 -3.40 5.25 22.84
C GLY A 213 -4.52 6.02 22.13
N VAL A 214 -4.86 5.55 20.95
CA VAL A 214 -5.83 6.19 20.04
C VAL A 214 -7.17 5.46 20.13
N ASP A 215 -8.26 6.21 20.30
CA ASP A 215 -9.60 5.67 20.08
C ASP A 215 -9.82 5.49 18.56
N ILE A 216 -9.73 4.25 18.11
CA ILE A 216 -9.79 3.90 16.68
C ILE A 216 -11.17 4.17 16.10
N GLU A 217 -12.25 3.96 16.86
CA GLU A 217 -13.60 4.19 16.35
C GLU A 217 -13.90 5.69 16.19
N LEU A 218 -13.48 6.52 17.15
CA LEU A 218 -13.54 7.97 17.00
C LEU A 218 -12.65 8.44 15.82
N LEU A 219 -11.45 7.88 15.67
CA LEU A 219 -10.57 8.24 14.55
C LEU A 219 -11.19 7.92 13.19
N LYS A 220 -11.80 6.73 13.05
CA LYS A 220 -12.55 6.35 11.83
C LYS A 220 -13.71 7.29 11.56
N ASP A 221 -14.52 7.60 12.57
CA ASP A 221 -15.62 8.55 12.40
C ASP A 221 -15.13 9.91 11.91
N VAL A 222 -14.11 10.48 12.55
CA VAL A 222 -13.52 11.77 12.16
C VAL A 222 -12.96 11.72 10.73
N LYS A 223 -12.20 10.67 10.38
CA LYS A 223 -11.42 10.63 9.14
C LYS A 223 -12.15 10.03 7.95
N GLU A 224 -12.90 8.95 8.15
CA GLU A 224 -13.56 8.22 7.07
C GLU A 224 -15.00 8.72 6.86
N THR A 225 -15.77 8.94 7.93
CA THR A 225 -17.16 9.37 7.84
C THR A 225 -17.27 10.86 7.60
N ARG A 226 -16.72 11.68 8.50
CA ARG A 226 -16.81 13.15 8.46
C ARG A 226 -15.75 13.81 7.58
N ARG A 227 -14.67 13.09 7.24
CA ARG A 227 -13.52 13.58 6.45
C ARG A 227 -12.90 14.85 7.02
N ALA A 228 -12.93 14.99 8.35
CA ALA A 228 -12.39 16.11 9.07
C ALA A 228 -10.87 16.01 9.30
N ARG A 229 -10.25 17.05 9.83
CA ARG A 229 -8.84 17.07 10.20
C ARG A 229 -8.61 16.33 11.52
N ILE A 230 -7.36 15.92 11.76
CA ILE A 230 -7.00 15.22 12.99
C ILE A 230 -7.13 16.13 14.23
N SER A 231 -7.11 17.46 14.05
CA SER A 231 -7.42 18.41 15.12
C SER A 231 -8.81 18.22 15.70
N THR A 232 -9.80 17.84 14.88
CA THR A 232 -11.17 17.54 15.36
C THR A 232 -11.18 16.32 16.28
N TYR A 233 -10.34 15.30 15.98
CA TYR A 233 -10.16 14.18 16.90
C TYR A 233 -9.65 14.65 18.27
N ALA A 234 -8.66 15.54 18.29
CA ALA A 234 -8.12 16.04 19.56
C ALA A 234 -9.14 16.86 20.37
N GLU A 235 -10.02 17.60 19.68
CA GLU A 235 -11.11 18.36 20.34
C GLU A 235 -12.13 17.45 21.01
N GLU A 236 -12.37 16.26 20.48
CA GLU A 236 -13.42 15.34 20.92
C GLU A 236 -12.91 14.23 21.83
N ALA A 237 -11.67 13.76 21.65
CA ALA A 237 -11.11 12.61 22.37
C ALA A 237 -10.89 12.86 23.87
N GLY A 238 -10.64 14.11 24.28
CA GLY A 238 -10.32 14.44 25.67
C GLY A 238 -9.10 13.70 26.22
N ASN A 239 -9.10 13.37 27.51
CA ASN A 239 -8.15 12.43 28.15
C ASN A 239 -6.64 12.69 27.92
N GLY A 240 -6.23 13.97 27.85
CA GLY A 240 -4.81 14.34 27.66
C GLY A 240 -4.33 14.26 26.22
N VAL A 241 -5.24 14.15 25.25
CA VAL A 241 -4.90 14.27 23.82
C VAL A 241 -4.61 15.73 23.52
N GLU A 242 -3.47 16.00 22.88
CA GLU A 242 -3.06 17.34 22.51
C GLU A 242 -2.82 17.41 21.00
N PHE A 243 -3.24 18.51 20.38
CA PHE A 243 -2.97 18.80 18.97
C PHE A 243 -1.81 19.79 18.82
N HIS A 244 -0.82 19.43 18.02
CA HIS A 244 0.37 20.22 17.71
C HIS A 244 0.33 20.70 16.27
N LYS A 245 -0.07 21.92 16.05
CA LYS A 245 -0.22 22.52 14.72
C LYS A 245 1.14 22.67 14.04
N GLY A 246 1.33 22.08 12.85
CA GLY A 246 2.52 22.24 12.02
C GLY A 246 3.81 21.67 12.66
N GLY A 247 3.70 20.91 13.75
CA GLY A 247 4.83 20.28 14.41
C GLY A 247 5.35 19.05 13.67
N ASN A 248 6.53 18.58 14.06
CA ASN A 248 7.14 17.38 13.52
C ASN A 248 6.85 16.18 14.42
N ILE A 249 6.03 15.24 13.95
CA ILE A 249 5.66 14.03 14.69
C ILE A 249 6.88 13.19 15.09
N TRP A 250 7.97 13.27 14.35
CA TRP A 250 9.19 12.49 14.56
C TRP A 250 10.02 12.94 15.78
N GLU A 251 9.57 13.98 16.49
CA GLU A 251 10.13 14.41 17.78
C GLU A 251 9.52 13.68 18.99
N VAL A 252 8.43 12.95 18.78
CA VAL A 252 7.77 12.19 19.85
C VAL A 252 8.59 10.93 20.18
N GLN A 253 8.81 10.68 21.49
CA GLN A 253 9.55 9.48 21.92
C GLN A 253 8.72 8.21 21.74
N ALA A 254 9.33 7.20 21.11
CA ALA A 254 8.68 5.91 20.88
C ALA A 254 9.71 4.79 20.66
N ASP A 255 9.25 3.55 20.64
CA ASP A 255 10.03 2.36 20.31
C ASP A 255 9.96 2.04 18.82
N VAL A 256 8.82 2.30 18.20
CA VAL A 256 8.50 1.96 16.81
C VAL A 256 7.96 3.18 16.08
N ALA A 257 8.42 3.41 14.85
CA ALA A 257 7.86 4.41 13.95
C ALA A 257 7.35 3.75 12.66
N LEU A 258 6.09 4.06 12.31
CA LEU A 258 5.41 3.58 11.13
C LEU A 258 5.07 4.77 10.20
N PRO A 259 5.94 5.11 9.25
CA PRO A 259 5.66 6.14 8.24
C PRO A 259 4.55 5.67 7.29
N CYS A 260 3.33 6.22 7.44
CA CYS A 260 2.12 5.76 6.74
C CYS A 260 1.40 6.86 5.95
N ALA A 261 1.98 8.07 5.84
CA ALA A 261 1.32 9.19 5.19
C ALA A 261 1.69 9.33 3.71
N THR A 262 2.83 9.95 3.41
CA THR A 262 3.18 10.33 2.05
C THR A 262 4.64 10.08 1.70
N GLN A 263 4.93 10.08 0.40
CA GLN A 263 6.29 10.00 -0.11
C GLN A 263 7.16 11.16 0.43
N ASN A 264 8.41 10.84 0.82
CA ASN A 264 9.43 11.79 1.28
C ASN A 264 9.01 12.61 2.52
N GLU A 265 8.14 12.08 3.36
CA GLU A 265 7.73 12.74 4.60
C GLU A 265 8.76 12.70 5.73
N LEU A 266 9.72 11.78 5.64
CA LEU A 266 10.75 11.54 6.65
C LEU A 266 12.12 11.77 6.02
N ASP A 267 12.72 12.92 6.32
CA ASP A 267 14.04 13.33 5.87
C ASP A 267 15.16 12.93 6.85
N GLY A 268 16.41 13.22 6.50
CA GLY A 268 17.57 12.86 7.32
C GLY A 268 17.56 13.50 8.71
N ASP A 269 17.04 14.72 8.85
CA ASP A 269 16.98 15.39 10.17
C ASP A 269 15.85 14.79 11.03
N SER A 270 14.73 14.46 10.43
CA SER A 270 13.65 13.70 11.09
C SER A 270 14.12 12.32 11.53
N ALA A 271 14.92 11.63 10.70
CA ALA A 271 15.48 10.33 11.06
C ALA A 271 16.42 10.43 12.29
N LYS A 272 17.26 11.46 12.38
CA LYS A 272 18.10 11.72 13.57
C LYS A 272 17.25 11.92 14.83
N LYS A 273 16.15 12.70 14.73
CA LYS A 273 15.21 12.91 15.84
C LYS A 273 14.60 11.61 16.33
N LEU A 274 14.22 10.70 15.42
CA LEU A 274 13.72 9.37 15.78
C LEU A 274 14.77 8.54 16.51
N VAL A 275 16.01 8.54 16.02
CA VAL A 275 17.12 7.83 16.68
C VAL A 275 17.39 8.39 18.07
N ASP A 276 17.47 9.72 18.21
CA ASP A 276 17.67 10.41 19.49
C ASP A 276 16.49 10.19 20.44
N GLY A 277 15.27 10.04 19.90
CA GLY A 277 14.03 9.73 20.62
C GLY A 277 13.91 8.26 21.08
N GLY A 278 14.89 7.40 20.75
CA GLY A 278 14.95 6.02 21.21
C GLY A 278 14.23 5.01 20.31
N VAL A 279 13.82 5.40 19.08
CA VAL A 279 13.20 4.48 18.12
C VAL A 279 14.21 3.40 17.71
N ARG A 280 13.78 2.15 17.77
CA ARG A 280 14.56 0.96 17.41
C ARG A 280 14.09 0.27 16.15
N TYR A 281 12.85 0.48 15.77
CA TYR A 281 12.19 -0.15 14.63
C TYR A 281 11.47 0.90 13.78
N VAL A 282 11.74 0.87 12.48
CA VAL A 282 11.05 1.70 11.49
C VAL A 282 10.56 0.81 10.35
N ALA A 283 9.27 0.87 10.01
CA ALA A 283 8.72 0.11 8.91
C ALA A 283 7.77 0.97 8.06
N GLU A 284 8.05 1.04 6.78
CA GLU A 284 7.37 1.93 5.84
C GLU A 284 5.99 1.39 5.40
N GLY A 285 4.92 1.96 5.93
CA GLY A 285 3.54 1.68 5.46
C GLY A 285 3.19 2.43 4.18
N ALA A 286 3.70 3.65 3.98
CA ALA A 286 3.58 4.40 2.74
C ALA A 286 4.58 3.93 1.67
N ASN A 287 4.44 4.44 0.44
CA ASN A 287 5.42 4.20 -0.62
C ASN A 287 6.54 5.26 -0.54
N MET A 288 7.77 4.82 -0.28
CA MET A 288 8.97 5.65 -0.18
C MET A 288 8.79 6.88 0.74
N PRO A 289 8.33 6.71 1.98
CA PRO A 289 8.16 7.84 2.90
C PRO A 289 9.49 8.40 3.39
N SER A 290 10.52 7.55 3.51
CA SER A 290 11.87 7.97 3.92
C SER A 290 12.70 8.41 2.72
N THR A 291 13.41 9.53 2.86
CA THR A 291 14.38 9.96 1.85
C THR A 291 15.64 9.08 1.90
N PRO A 292 16.49 9.05 0.86
CA PRO A 292 17.77 8.32 0.90
C PRO A 292 18.63 8.70 2.09
N GLU A 293 18.63 9.98 2.47
CA GLU A 293 19.38 10.50 3.63
C GLU A 293 18.85 9.90 4.94
N ALA A 294 17.53 9.78 5.08
CA ALA A 294 16.90 9.15 6.24
C ALA A 294 17.27 7.66 6.34
N VAL A 295 17.20 6.94 5.22
CA VAL A 295 17.60 5.53 5.16
C VAL A 295 19.07 5.35 5.56
N HIS A 296 19.96 6.25 5.11
CA HIS A 296 21.36 6.23 5.49
C HIS A 296 21.55 6.44 7.00
N VAL A 297 20.85 7.40 7.61
CA VAL A 297 20.86 7.61 9.08
C VAL A 297 20.43 6.34 9.82
N PHE A 298 19.36 5.68 9.38
CA PHE A 298 18.90 4.44 10.00
C PHE A 298 19.94 3.31 9.91
N GLN A 299 20.59 3.15 8.75
CA GLN A 299 21.63 2.14 8.55
C GLN A 299 22.86 2.41 9.42
N GLU A 300 23.36 3.65 9.49
CA GLU A 300 24.50 4.04 10.32
C GLU A 300 24.20 3.87 11.81
N SER A 301 22.98 4.20 12.24
CA SER A 301 22.53 4.07 13.63
C SER A 301 22.07 2.65 14.00
N LYS A 302 22.16 1.70 13.07
CA LYS A 302 21.71 0.29 13.25
C LYS A 302 20.26 0.15 13.71
N ILE A 303 19.39 1.03 13.20
CA ILE A 303 17.95 0.92 13.37
C ILE A 303 17.46 -0.25 12.51
N ASN A 304 16.55 -1.06 13.06
CA ASN A 304 15.87 -2.11 12.32
C ASN A 304 14.87 -1.46 11.35
N PHE A 305 15.30 -1.27 10.11
CA PHE A 305 14.54 -0.55 9.08
C PHE A 305 14.00 -1.50 8.01
N ALA A 306 12.67 -1.58 7.87
CA ALA A 306 11.99 -2.36 6.84
C ALA A 306 11.48 -1.44 5.72
N PRO A 307 11.97 -1.62 4.46
CA PRO A 307 11.58 -0.76 3.33
C PRO A 307 10.14 -1.04 2.88
N GLY A 308 9.49 -0.02 2.32
CA GLY A 308 8.08 -0.07 1.91
C GLY A 308 7.74 -1.23 0.98
N LYS A 309 8.62 -1.58 0.03
CA LYS A 309 8.38 -2.72 -0.87
C LYS A 309 8.14 -4.06 -0.14
N ALA A 310 8.67 -4.22 1.07
CA ALA A 310 8.41 -5.36 1.95
C ALA A 310 7.30 -5.05 2.95
N ALA A 311 7.42 -3.96 3.72
CA ALA A 311 6.53 -3.66 4.83
C ALA A 311 5.08 -3.38 4.37
N ASN A 312 4.88 -2.66 3.27
CA ASN A 312 3.54 -2.35 2.77
C ASN A 312 3.00 -3.34 1.71
N ALA A 313 3.62 -4.50 1.57
CA ALA A 313 3.20 -5.52 0.60
C ALA A 313 1.82 -6.16 0.93
N GLY A 314 1.28 -5.92 2.12
CA GLY A 314 -0.02 -6.46 2.54
C GLY A 314 -1.15 -6.15 1.56
N GLY A 315 -1.20 -4.94 1.03
CA GLY A 315 -2.21 -4.54 0.06
C GLY A 315 -2.18 -5.35 -1.24
N VAL A 316 -1.01 -5.62 -1.81
CA VAL A 316 -0.88 -6.45 -3.02
C VAL A 316 -1.03 -7.93 -2.70
N ALA A 317 -0.59 -8.38 -1.53
CA ALA A 317 -0.81 -9.75 -1.07
C ALA A 317 -2.30 -10.06 -1.00
N THR A 318 -3.10 -9.22 -0.34
CA THR A 318 -4.56 -9.39 -0.27
C THR A 318 -5.23 -9.25 -1.64
N SER A 319 -4.71 -8.40 -2.53
CA SER A 319 -5.18 -8.38 -3.92
C SER A 319 -4.97 -9.72 -4.64
N ALA A 320 -3.84 -10.39 -4.41
CA ALA A 320 -3.61 -11.72 -4.97
C ALA A 320 -4.46 -12.81 -4.27
N LEU A 321 -4.77 -12.66 -2.99
CA LEU A 321 -5.76 -13.49 -2.30
C LEU A 321 -7.17 -13.31 -2.89
N GLU A 322 -7.55 -12.08 -3.23
CA GLU A 322 -8.80 -11.81 -3.96
C GLU A 322 -8.84 -12.54 -5.32
N MET A 323 -7.71 -12.55 -6.05
CA MET A 323 -7.62 -13.35 -7.29
C MET A 323 -7.83 -14.85 -7.04
N GLN A 324 -7.22 -15.41 -5.98
CA GLN A 324 -7.40 -16.82 -5.60
C GLN A 324 -8.84 -17.12 -5.22
N GLN A 325 -9.46 -16.26 -4.40
CA GLN A 325 -10.87 -16.37 -4.04
C GLN A 325 -11.78 -16.34 -5.28
N ASN A 326 -11.50 -15.45 -6.23
CA ASN A 326 -12.28 -15.36 -7.48
C ASN A 326 -12.10 -16.60 -8.37
N ALA A 327 -10.87 -17.12 -8.47
CA ALA A 327 -10.58 -18.33 -9.26
C ALA A 327 -11.27 -19.57 -8.69
N SER A 328 -11.38 -19.69 -7.38
CA SER A 328 -12.13 -20.79 -6.72
C SER A 328 -13.65 -20.56 -6.68
N ARG A 329 -14.13 -19.37 -7.04
CA ARG A 329 -15.51 -18.93 -6.89
C ARG A 329 -16.04 -19.06 -5.45
N ASP A 330 -15.19 -18.78 -4.49
CA ASP A 330 -15.45 -18.88 -3.07
C ASP A 330 -15.57 -17.51 -2.42
N SER A 331 -16.02 -17.46 -1.17
CA SER A 331 -16.07 -16.29 -0.32
C SER A 331 -15.41 -16.63 1.02
N TRP A 332 -14.30 -15.97 1.31
CA TRP A 332 -13.51 -16.24 2.51
C TRP A 332 -13.92 -15.32 3.66
N SER A 333 -13.88 -15.87 4.88
CA SER A 333 -14.11 -15.08 6.08
C SER A 333 -12.99 -14.06 6.32
N PHE A 334 -13.28 -13.09 7.19
CA PHE A 334 -12.28 -12.11 7.60
C PHE A 334 -11.07 -12.82 8.23
N ASP A 335 -11.30 -13.67 9.22
CA ASP A 335 -10.24 -14.37 9.96
C ASP A 335 -9.38 -15.23 9.03
N TYR A 336 -9.99 -16.01 8.13
CA TYR A 336 -9.23 -16.81 7.16
C TYR A 336 -8.34 -15.94 6.26
N THR A 337 -8.84 -14.80 5.80
CA THR A 337 -8.09 -13.89 4.93
C THR A 337 -6.97 -13.17 5.71
N ASP A 338 -7.23 -12.78 6.96
CA ASP A 338 -6.25 -12.14 7.84
C ASP A 338 -5.13 -13.11 8.24
N ASP A 339 -5.45 -14.36 8.58
CA ASP A 339 -4.46 -15.42 8.84
C ASP A 339 -3.54 -15.65 7.64
N ARG A 340 -4.12 -15.68 6.42
CA ARG A 340 -3.35 -15.78 5.18
C ARG A 340 -2.45 -14.58 4.97
N LEU A 341 -2.95 -13.37 5.20
CA LEU A 341 -2.16 -12.15 5.14
C LEU A 341 -1.01 -12.17 6.14
N HIS A 342 -1.28 -12.53 7.40
CA HIS A 342 -0.26 -12.65 8.45
C HIS A 342 0.85 -13.64 8.04
N ALA A 343 0.47 -14.83 7.57
CA ALA A 343 1.43 -15.82 7.09
C ALA A 343 2.31 -15.31 5.93
N ILE A 344 1.72 -14.58 4.98
CA ILE A 344 2.47 -13.97 3.86
C ILE A 344 3.46 -12.93 4.38
N MET A 345 3.04 -12.02 5.25
CA MET A 345 3.91 -10.96 5.77
C MET A 345 5.05 -11.52 6.63
N SER A 346 4.78 -12.55 7.44
CA SER A 346 5.80 -13.30 8.19
C SER A 346 6.81 -13.97 7.25
N ASN A 347 6.36 -14.57 6.17
CA ASN A 347 7.25 -15.18 5.17
C ASN A 347 8.08 -14.14 4.41
N ILE A 348 7.51 -12.96 4.10
CA ILE A 348 8.28 -11.85 3.52
C ILE A 348 9.44 -11.49 4.43
N PHE A 349 9.18 -11.27 5.72
CA PHE A 349 10.25 -10.89 6.66
C PHE A 349 11.32 -11.99 6.76
N LYS A 350 10.93 -13.26 6.95
CA LYS A 350 11.87 -14.39 7.01
C LYS A 350 12.74 -14.49 5.76
N ASN A 351 12.15 -14.27 4.58
CA ASN A 351 12.88 -14.32 3.32
C ASN A 351 13.90 -13.18 3.20
N ILE A 352 13.52 -11.94 3.53
CA ILE A 352 14.46 -10.80 3.44
C ILE A 352 15.57 -10.89 4.49
N ASP A 353 15.29 -11.36 5.70
CA ASP A 353 16.27 -11.55 6.77
C ASP A 353 17.27 -12.67 6.40
N SER A 354 16.77 -13.84 5.96
CA SER A 354 17.64 -14.94 5.53
C SER A 354 18.48 -14.57 4.31
N THR A 355 17.93 -13.82 3.36
CA THR A 355 18.68 -13.36 2.19
C THR A 355 19.74 -12.34 2.60
N ALA A 356 19.44 -11.40 3.50
CA ALA A 356 20.44 -10.46 3.99
C ALA A 356 21.63 -11.20 4.63
N LYS A 357 21.36 -12.23 5.44
CA LYS A 357 22.40 -13.09 6.05
C LYS A 357 23.20 -13.87 5.00
N GLU A 358 22.54 -14.47 4.00
CA GLU A 358 23.17 -15.24 2.91
C GLU A 358 24.20 -14.40 2.13
N TYR A 359 23.95 -13.08 2.02
CA TYR A 359 24.81 -12.15 1.25
C TYR A 359 25.68 -11.24 2.13
N ASP A 360 25.99 -11.66 3.37
CA ASP A 360 26.83 -10.91 4.32
C ASP A 360 26.34 -9.48 4.60
N ARG A 361 25.01 -9.30 4.67
CA ARG A 361 24.30 -8.04 4.94
C ARG A 361 23.34 -8.16 6.11
N GLU A 362 23.70 -8.90 7.14
CA GLU A 362 22.84 -9.11 8.31
C GLU A 362 22.34 -7.78 8.91
N GLY A 363 21.01 -7.67 9.11
CA GLY A 363 20.33 -6.46 9.57
C GLY A 363 20.06 -5.40 8.49
N ASP A 364 20.59 -5.55 7.27
CA ASP A 364 20.27 -4.67 6.13
C ASP A 364 19.07 -5.25 5.36
N TYR A 365 17.87 -4.97 5.86
CA TYR A 365 16.63 -5.45 5.23
C TYR A 365 16.32 -4.75 3.90
N VAL A 366 16.96 -3.61 3.60
CA VAL A 366 16.88 -2.97 2.27
C VAL A 366 17.60 -3.83 1.24
N ALA A 367 18.84 -4.22 1.53
CA ALA A 367 19.60 -5.16 0.68
C ALA A 367 18.88 -6.50 0.57
N GLY A 368 18.45 -7.06 1.71
CA GLY A 368 17.70 -8.32 1.75
C GLY A 368 16.47 -8.31 0.84
N ALA A 369 15.64 -7.26 0.91
CA ALA A 369 14.45 -7.12 0.08
C ALA A 369 14.78 -6.97 -1.42
N ASN A 370 15.81 -6.18 -1.75
CA ASN A 370 16.24 -6.00 -3.14
C ASN A 370 16.77 -7.29 -3.75
N ILE A 371 17.65 -8.00 -3.04
CA ILE A 371 18.27 -9.25 -3.52
C ILE A 371 17.22 -10.35 -3.62
N ALA A 372 16.41 -10.58 -2.56
CA ALA A 372 15.38 -11.61 -2.56
C ALA A 372 14.35 -11.40 -3.68
N GLY A 373 13.89 -10.16 -3.86
CA GLY A 373 12.96 -9.81 -4.92
C GLY A 373 13.54 -10.03 -6.31
N PHE A 374 14.77 -9.58 -6.55
CA PHE A 374 15.47 -9.73 -7.84
C PHE A 374 15.77 -11.20 -8.16
N LYS A 375 16.39 -11.92 -7.23
CA LYS A 375 16.83 -13.32 -7.43
C LYS A 375 15.68 -14.20 -7.89
N LYS A 376 14.54 -14.13 -7.21
CA LYS A 376 13.36 -14.93 -7.55
C LYS A 376 12.87 -14.69 -8.98
N VAL A 377 12.84 -13.43 -9.42
CA VAL A 377 12.42 -13.08 -10.79
C VAL A 377 13.48 -13.54 -11.81
N ALA A 378 14.76 -13.27 -11.55
CA ALA A 378 15.85 -13.66 -12.43
C ALA A 378 15.94 -15.19 -12.63
N ASP A 379 15.85 -15.95 -11.53
CA ASP A 379 15.86 -17.43 -11.58
C ASP A 379 14.68 -17.96 -12.41
N ALA A 380 13.49 -17.38 -12.26
CA ALA A 380 12.33 -17.76 -13.05
C ALA A 380 12.51 -17.44 -14.54
N MET A 381 13.03 -16.25 -14.87
CA MET A 381 13.32 -15.84 -16.25
C MET A 381 14.35 -16.77 -16.90
N LEU A 382 15.44 -17.10 -16.19
CA LEU A 382 16.47 -18.03 -16.68
C LEU A 382 15.89 -19.43 -16.92
N ALA A 383 15.08 -19.92 -15.99
CA ALA A 383 14.44 -21.25 -16.11
C ALA A 383 13.45 -21.32 -17.28
N GLN A 384 12.82 -20.21 -17.65
CA GLN A 384 11.84 -20.12 -18.74
C GLN A 384 12.45 -19.70 -20.08
N GLY A 385 13.77 -19.54 -20.17
CA GLY A 385 14.46 -19.18 -21.41
C GLY A 385 14.62 -17.67 -21.63
N VAL A 386 14.72 -16.91 -20.55
CA VAL A 386 14.93 -15.43 -20.61
C VAL A 386 13.76 -14.70 -21.28
N ILE A 387 12.56 -14.92 -20.79
CA ILE A 387 11.31 -14.28 -21.26
C ILE A 387 10.99 -13.01 -20.47
#